data_518a8cc72107877b8cf320645f3532fb
#
_entry.id   518a8cc72107877b8cf320645f3532fb
#
_cell.length_a   1.000
_cell.length_b   1.000
_cell.length_c   1.000
_cell.angle_alpha   90.00
_cell.angle_beta   90.00
_cell.angle_gamma   90.00
#
_symmetry.space_group_name_H-M   'P 1'
#
loop_
_entity.id
_entity.type
_entity.pdbx_description
1 polymer ?
#
loop_
_entity_poly.entity_id
_entity_poly.type
_entity_poly.pdbx_seq_one_letter_code
_entity_poly.pdbx_strand_id
1 'polypeptide(L)'
;MDRTLDKGGLWDLFKRRAVIATDLPPGPTRDIAYQVNEAEGRGDATLRTKAEYSALFDALLRAESATAGGVLTLRDNGQLTNAGQAIEDYLKVAVDTDEFFDHPMYAVHVTGWPANAMQPEQPVDAPAGARLEVWRIDPADAQPNPAPGAEGVLFSSPTFSLVNSGNRTLRVPKRSWKVNLEAHGADGRLVGMSRLNLKAMFNDPAQMRETLSWALFDASGVPACRHSYARLAFDWRYLGLFFLVQQVDKAFLSDHFGGNDKGNLYKAACADIGCATLEHRVGDGGDDGGRQYYRDGPADRRTYLLKTNEEDRAANTYDDLAAFVRAINGVGLPGGDGAFDTDAFRESVEGIMNAPAFLRWAGVNVLVGSWDNYFATPANYYLYNSGRKGAAADFVSKPYFTFLPWDYDNSFGIDYFGTQWQYADLLDWPASTAAYLRKNGSKSARSRIPLVTNLLANHDFRQYYLDHVEHLLDTHFNPKAITDQIGPDPGTGLWERVRHAAYLEAESPTGPAFTGRQFTNDEVYRAGYQQSELWHGEAHVEGIVNFVRMRHDRAREQLAKLRAEYPRGASGASFTGVMEALPGHR
;
A
#
# COMPACT_ATOMS: atom_id res chain seq x y z
N MET A 1 -4.18 -6.61 -22.38
CA MET A 1 -4.20 -7.44 -23.62
C MET A 1 -5.01 -8.67 -23.32
N ASP A 2 -6.04 -8.90 -24.12
CA ASP A 2 -6.84 -10.12 -23.98
C ASP A 2 -5.94 -11.34 -24.13
N ARG A 3 -6.06 -12.31 -23.22
CA ARG A 3 -5.28 -13.54 -23.27
C ARG A 3 -6.13 -14.71 -23.75
N THR A 4 -5.65 -15.36 -24.78
CA THR A 4 -6.22 -16.66 -25.18
C THR A 4 -5.78 -17.71 -24.17
N LEU A 5 -6.72 -18.42 -23.58
CA LEU A 5 -6.47 -19.47 -22.60
C LEU A 5 -6.77 -20.83 -23.21
N ASP A 6 -5.85 -21.73 -23.05
CA ASP A 6 -6.12 -23.16 -23.18
C ASP A 6 -6.61 -23.74 -21.83
N LYS A 7 -6.90 -25.03 -21.82
CA LYS A 7 -7.35 -25.72 -20.62
C LYS A 7 -6.35 -25.60 -19.46
N GLY A 8 -5.05 -25.69 -19.76
CA GLY A 8 -3.99 -25.57 -18.76
C GLY A 8 -3.94 -24.17 -18.15
N GLY A 9 -3.96 -23.13 -18.99
CA GLY A 9 -3.98 -21.73 -18.54
C GLY A 9 -5.22 -21.39 -17.72
N LEU A 10 -6.38 -21.97 -18.02
CA LEU A 10 -7.59 -21.82 -17.23
C LEU A 10 -7.47 -22.43 -15.84
N TRP A 11 -6.92 -23.67 -15.76
CA TRP A 11 -6.66 -24.32 -14.47
C TRP A 11 -5.59 -23.61 -13.65
N ASP A 12 -4.54 -23.07 -14.28
CA ASP A 12 -3.55 -22.25 -13.59
C ASP A 12 -4.15 -20.97 -13.03
N LEU A 13 -5.05 -20.34 -13.75
CA LEU A 13 -5.80 -19.19 -13.27
C LEU A 13 -6.66 -19.57 -12.05
N PHE A 14 -7.35 -20.71 -12.11
CA PHE A 14 -8.15 -21.22 -11.00
C PHE A 14 -7.28 -21.48 -9.76
N LYS A 15 -6.15 -22.17 -9.92
CA LYS A 15 -5.23 -22.48 -8.82
C LYS A 15 -4.73 -21.23 -8.11
N ARG A 16 -4.36 -20.20 -8.87
CA ARG A 16 -3.89 -18.94 -8.28
C ARG A 16 -4.98 -18.22 -7.49
N ARG A 17 -6.25 -18.46 -7.80
CA ARG A 17 -7.39 -17.75 -7.22
C ARG A 17 -8.24 -18.59 -6.28
N ALA A 18 -8.10 -19.88 -6.36
CA ALA A 18 -8.84 -20.79 -5.50
C ALA A 18 -8.19 -20.84 -4.12
N VAL A 19 -8.97 -20.52 -3.11
CA VAL A 19 -8.64 -20.70 -1.71
C VAL A 19 -9.62 -21.68 -1.11
N ILE A 20 -9.17 -22.61 -0.29
CA ILE A 20 -10.07 -23.60 0.30
C ILE A 20 -11.14 -22.91 1.13
N ALA A 21 -12.38 -23.16 0.77
CA ALA A 21 -13.51 -22.87 1.63
C ALA A 21 -13.80 -24.12 2.47
N THR A 22 -13.42 -24.09 3.74
CA THR A 22 -13.69 -25.20 4.68
C THR A 22 -15.19 -25.40 4.92
N ASP A 23 -16.00 -24.40 4.57
CA ASP A 23 -17.45 -24.41 4.68
C ASP A 23 -18.15 -24.94 3.41
N LEU A 24 -17.42 -25.28 2.35
CA LEU A 24 -18.00 -25.96 1.20
C LEU A 24 -18.58 -27.33 1.61
N PRO A 25 -19.77 -27.69 1.11
CA PRO A 25 -20.31 -29.00 1.37
C PRO A 25 -19.40 -30.10 0.78
N PRO A 26 -19.34 -31.29 1.41
CA PRO A 26 -18.65 -32.43 0.81
C PRO A 26 -19.14 -32.68 -0.62
N GLY A 27 -18.25 -33.00 -1.51
CA GLY A 27 -18.55 -33.28 -2.90
C GLY A 27 -17.46 -32.84 -3.86
N PRO A 28 -17.63 -33.02 -5.17
CA PRO A 28 -16.57 -32.79 -6.16
C PRO A 28 -15.94 -31.40 -6.09
N THR A 29 -16.74 -30.38 -5.84
CA THR A 29 -16.25 -28.99 -5.72
C THR A 29 -15.29 -28.83 -4.55
N ARG A 30 -15.63 -29.40 -3.39
CA ARG A 30 -14.78 -29.38 -2.20
C ARG A 30 -13.51 -30.20 -2.41
N ASP A 31 -13.65 -31.38 -2.98
CA ASP A 31 -12.53 -32.31 -3.18
C ASP A 31 -11.49 -31.73 -4.12
N ILE A 32 -11.92 -31.09 -5.20
CA ILE A 32 -11.01 -30.38 -6.12
C ILE A 32 -10.35 -29.18 -5.43
N ALA A 33 -11.11 -28.46 -4.62
CA ALA A 33 -10.57 -27.34 -3.85
C ALA A 33 -9.42 -27.78 -2.92
N TYR A 34 -9.61 -28.88 -2.20
CA TYR A 34 -8.59 -29.46 -1.35
C TYR A 34 -7.35 -29.89 -2.17
N GLN A 35 -7.54 -30.58 -3.27
CA GLN A 35 -6.44 -31.01 -4.14
C GLN A 35 -5.62 -29.85 -4.68
N VAL A 36 -6.27 -28.79 -5.13
CA VAL A 36 -5.57 -27.57 -5.62
C VAL A 36 -4.75 -26.94 -4.51
N ASN A 37 -5.32 -26.82 -3.35
CA ASN A 37 -4.69 -26.16 -2.21
C ASN A 37 -3.52 -26.99 -1.66
N GLU A 38 -3.67 -28.30 -1.56
CA GLU A 38 -2.62 -29.21 -1.14
C GLU A 38 -1.44 -29.22 -2.14
N ALA A 39 -1.74 -29.24 -3.44
CA ALA A 39 -0.73 -29.21 -4.50
C ALA A 39 0.10 -27.90 -4.49
N GLU A 40 -0.48 -26.80 -4.02
CA GLU A 40 0.21 -25.50 -3.94
C GLU A 40 0.83 -25.24 -2.56
N GLY A 41 0.71 -26.18 -1.62
CA GLY A 41 1.24 -26.01 -0.26
C GLY A 41 0.61 -24.86 0.52
N ARG A 42 -0.58 -24.42 0.12
CA ARG A 42 -1.31 -23.38 0.83
C ARG A 42 -2.00 -24.01 2.03
N GLY A 43 -1.75 -23.45 3.20
CA GLY A 43 -2.43 -23.86 4.42
C GLY A 43 -3.93 -23.50 4.42
N ASP A 44 -4.60 -23.75 5.52
CA ASP A 44 -6.07 -23.68 5.71
C ASP A 44 -6.72 -22.29 5.55
N ALA A 45 -6.09 -21.33 4.94
CA ALA A 45 -6.63 -19.98 4.83
C ALA A 45 -7.82 -19.94 3.88
N THR A 46 -9.01 -20.00 4.42
CA THR A 46 -10.25 -19.74 3.69
C THR A 46 -10.47 -18.25 3.58
N LEU A 47 -10.23 -17.72 2.42
CA LEU A 47 -10.30 -16.29 2.18
C LEU A 47 -11.50 -15.89 1.32
N ARG A 48 -12.23 -16.86 0.76
CA ARG A 48 -13.43 -16.64 -0.04
C ARG A 48 -14.64 -17.30 0.63
N THR A 49 -15.80 -16.70 0.43
CA THR A 49 -17.03 -17.32 0.85
C THR A 49 -17.30 -18.58 0.03
N LYS A 50 -18.08 -19.51 0.59
CA LYS A 50 -18.55 -20.71 -0.11
C LYS A 50 -19.21 -20.38 -1.45
N ALA A 51 -20.01 -19.32 -1.50
CA ALA A 51 -20.71 -18.90 -2.70
C ALA A 51 -19.73 -18.43 -3.80
N GLU A 52 -18.73 -17.60 -3.44
CA GLU A 52 -17.71 -17.12 -4.36
C GLU A 52 -16.86 -18.26 -4.91
N TYR A 53 -16.50 -19.20 -4.04
CA TYR A 53 -15.73 -20.36 -4.45
C TYR A 53 -16.53 -21.28 -5.40
N SER A 54 -17.79 -21.57 -5.08
CA SER A 54 -18.66 -22.37 -5.94
C SER A 54 -18.89 -21.70 -7.28
N ALA A 55 -19.11 -20.39 -7.31
CA ALA A 55 -19.29 -19.65 -8.53
C ALA A 55 -18.04 -19.69 -9.41
N LEU A 56 -16.84 -19.52 -8.83
CA LEU A 56 -15.57 -19.63 -9.57
C LEU A 56 -15.41 -21.03 -10.18
N PHE A 57 -15.73 -22.07 -9.42
CA PHE A 57 -15.64 -23.44 -9.90
C PHE A 57 -16.63 -23.74 -11.01
N ASP A 58 -17.88 -23.28 -10.86
CA ASP A 58 -18.93 -23.45 -11.89
C ASP A 58 -18.59 -22.74 -13.20
N ALA A 59 -17.97 -21.56 -13.14
CA ALA A 59 -17.52 -20.88 -14.34
C ALA A 59 -16.35 -21.60 -15.02
N LEU A 60 -15.43 -22.15 -14.22
CA LEU A 60 -14.34 -22.96 -14.75
C LEU A 60 -14.88 -24.17 -15.51
N LEU A 61 -15.86 -24.89 -14.93
CA LEU A 61 -16.51 -26.03 -15.60
C LEU A 61 -17.24 -25.62 -16.89
N ARG A 62 -17.95 -24.49 -16.87
CA ARG A 62 -18.60 -23.96 -18.09
C ARG A 62 -17.57 -23.60 -19.15
N ALA A 63 -16.47 -22.94 -18.75
CA ALA A 63 -15.39 -22.59 -19.65
C ALA A 63 -14.70 -23.84 -20.24
N GLU A 64 -14.47 -24.88 -19.44
CA GLU A 64 -13.93 -26.15 -19.94
C GLU A 64 -14.86 -26.81 -20.96
N SER A 65 -16.16 -26.81 -20.71
CA SER A 65 -17.16 -27.36 -21.63
C SER A 65 -17.24 -26.56 -22.93
N ALA A 66 -17.01 -25.25 -22.86
CA ALA A 66 -17.02 -24.36 -24.02
C ALA A 66 -15.75 -24.49 -24.88
N THR A 67 -14.63 -25.01 -24.34
CA THR A 67 -13.37 -25.17 -25.10
C THR A 67 -13.41 -26.26 -26.17
N ALA A 68 -14.38 -27.15 -26.14
CA ALA A 68 -14.48 -28.25 -27.13
C ALA A 68 -14.64 -27.80 -28.59
N GLY A 69 -14.62 -26.52 -28.89
CA GLY A 69 -14.70 -25.95 -30.23
C GLY A 69 -14.60 -24.44 -30.31
N GLY A 70 -14.23 -23.76 -29.23
CA GLY A 70 -14.17 -22.30 -29.13
C GLY A 70 -12.82 -21.77 -28.66
N VAL A 71 -12.60 -20.46 -28.82
CA VAL A 71 -11.43 -19.74 -28.32
C VAL A 71 -11.79 -19.04 -27.02
N LEU A 72 -11.27 -19.53 -25.90
CA LEU A 72 -11.39 -18.86 -24.61
C LEU A 72 -10.44 -17.66 -24.57
N THR A 73 -11.00 -16.51 -24.25
CA THR A 73 -10.24 -15.29 -24.10
C THR A 73 -10.56 -14.67 -22.75
N LEU A 74 -9.51 -14.41 -21.99
CA LEU A 74 -9.59 -13.62 -20.79
C LEU A 74 -9.31 -12.15 -21.17
N ARG A 75 -10.31 -11.31 -21.03
CA ARG A 75 -10.20 -9.88 -21.30
C ARG A 75 -9.51 -9.14 -20.15
N ASP A 76 -8.93 -8.00 -20.47
CA ASP A 76 -8.26 -7.15 -19.48
C ASP A 76 -9.18 -6.68 -18.33
N ASN A 77 -10.48 -6.60 -18.60
CA ASN A 77 -11.47 -6.30 -17.57
C ASN A 77 -11.85 -7.50 -16.68
N GLY A 78 -11.18 -8.63 -16.83
CA GLY A 78 -11.44 -9.85 -16.07
C GLY A 78 -12.63 -10.67 -16.54
N GLN A 79 -13.23 -10.34 -17.67
CA GLN A 79 -14.30 -11.10 -18.27
C GLN A 79 -13.74 -12.29 -19.06
N LEU A 80 -14.25 -13.48 -18.78
CA LEU A 80 -13.97 -14.67 -19.58
C LEU A 80 -14.97 -14.77 -20.74
N THR A 81 -14.46 -14.91 -21.98
CA THR A 81 -15.31 -15.01 -23.18
C THR A 81 -14.99 -16.26 -23.98
N ASN A 82 -15.99 -16.77 -24.69
CA ASN A 82 -15.82 -17.77 -25.73
C ASN A 82 -16.31 -17.18 -27.07
N ALA A 83 -15.42 -17.12 -28.06
CA ALA A 83 -15.71 -16.51 -29.38
C ALA A 83 -16.31 -15.09 -29.26
N GLY A 84 -15.87 -14.30 -28.30
CA GLY A 84 -16.33 -12.94 -28.03
C GLY A 84 -17.60 -12.82 -27.18
N GLN A 85 -18.29 -13.92 -26.88
CA GLN A 85 -19.45 -13.92 -25.99
C GLN A 85 -19.01 -14.12 -24.53
N ALA A 86 -19.52 -13.29 -23.62
CA ALA A 86 -19.23 -13.39 -22.19
C ALA A 86 -19.74 -14.73 -21.62
N ILE A 87 -18.86 -15.43 -20.91
CA ILE A 87 -19.22 -16.65 -20.16
C ILE A 87 -19.48 -16.27 -18.71
N GLU A 88 -18.60 -15.45 -18.12
CA GLU A 88 -18.67 -15.09 -16.72
C GLU A 88 -17.97 -13.76 -16.44
N ASP A 89 -18.54 -13.00 -15.52
CA ASP A 89 -18.05 -11.68 -15.14
C ASP A 89 -17.35 -11.62 -13.77
N TYR A 90 -17.54 -12.62 -12.93
CA TYR A 90 -17.03 -12.53 -11.55
C TYR A 90 -15.51 -12.70 -11.44
N LEU A 91 -14.85 -13.14 -12.50
CA LEU A 91 -13.39 -13.10 -12.59
C LEU A 91 -12.84 -11.67 -12.72
N LYS A 92 -13.69 -10.68 -12.95
CA LYS A 92 -13.31 -9.27 -13.13
C LYS A 92 -12.40 -8.71 -12.03
N VAL A 93 -12.57 -9.15 -10.81
CA VAL A 93 -11.78 -8.68 -9.66
C VAL A 93 -10.50 -9.50 -9.46
N ALA A 94 -10.44 -10.66 -10.09
CA ALA A 94 -9.43 -11.67 -9.76
C ALA A 94 -8.29 -11.76 -10.75
N VAL A 95 -8.35 -11.06 -11.87
CA VAL A 95 -7.37 -11.23 -12.93
C VAL A 95 -6.16 -10.36 -12.75
N ASP A 96 -5.12 -11.02 -12.31
CA ASP A 96 -3.71 -10.65 -12.49
C ASP A 96 -3.32 -9.19 -12.23
N THR A 97 -3.80 -8.60 -11.14
CA THR A 97 -3.12 -7.43 -10.57
C THR A 97 -1.65 -7.75 -10.28
N ASP A 98 -1.32 -8.98 -9.91
CA ASP A 98 0.05 -9.43 -9.72
C ASP A 98 0.84 -9.37 -11.02
N GLU A 99 0.39 -10.03 -12.08
CA GLU A 99 1.08 -10.00 -13.37
C GLU A 99 1.19 -8.59 -13.95
N PHE A 100 0.17 -7.75 -13.71
CA PHE A 100 0.24 -6.35 -14.11
C PHE A 100 1.37 -5.63 -13.37
N PHE A 101 1.42 -5.70 -12.04
CA PHE A 101 2.43 -4.98 -11.26
C PHE A 101 3.82 -5.63 -11.29
N ASP A 102 3.95 -6.89 -11.69
CA ASP A 102 5.24 -7.54 -11.91
C ASP A 102 5.97 -6.99 -13.14
N HIS A 103 5.22 -6.38 -14.08
CA HIS A 103 5.86 -5.74 -15.23
C HIS A 103 6.56 -4.43 -14.80
N PRO A 104 7.81 -4.22 -15.22
CA PRO A 104 8.67 -3.17 -14.67
C PRO A 104 8.25 -1.75 -15.04
N MET A 105 7.58 -1.54 -16.19
CA MET A 105 7.21 -0.20 -16.63
C MET A 105 6.05 -0.19 -17.63
N TYR A 106 5.24 0.84 -17.51
CA TYR A 106 4.12 1.12 -18.41
C TYR A 106 4.30 2.47 -19.11
N ALA A 107 3.74 2.62 -20.31
CA ALA A 107 3.45 3.91 -20.91
C ALA A 107 1.96 4.21 -20.68
N VAL A 108 1.66 5.38 -20.16
CA VAL A 108 0.29 5.91 -20.02
C VAL A 108 0.20 7.17 -20.85
N HIS A 109 -0.71 7.19 -21.81
CA HIS A 109 -0.87 8.30 -22.72
C HIS A 109 -2.31 8.81 -22.70
N VAL A 110 -2.47 10.10 -22.49
CA VAL A 110 -3.76 10.79 -22.58
C VAL A 110 -3.71 11.70 -23.81
N THR A 111 -4.62 11.48 -24.75
CA THR A 111 -4.74 12.31 -25.97
C THR A 111 -6.03 13.10 -25.95
N GLY A 112 -6.04 14.25 -26.64
CA GLY A 112 -7.23 15.12 -26.76
C GLY A 112 -7.61 15.82 -25.45
N TRP A 113 -6.68 15.90 -24.49
CA TRP A 113 -6.93 16.61 -23.24
C TRP A 113 -6.62 18.11 -23.39
N PRO A 114 -7.53 19.00 -22.97
CA PRO A 114 -7.34 20.43 -23.15
C PRO A 114 -6.14 20.97 -22.35
N ALA A 115 -5.26 21.72 -23.00
CA ALA A 115 -4.08 22.28 -22.39
C ALA A 115 -4.37 23.18 -21.16
N ASN A 116 -5.51 23.83 -21.13
CA ASN A 116 -5.95 24.67 -20.01
C ASN A 116 -6.57 23.89 -18.85
N ALA A 117 -6.82 22.57 -19.01
CA ALA A 117 -7.40 21.69 -17.99
C ALA A 117 -6.36 20.76 -17.34
N MET A 118 -5.08 21.11 -17.41
CA MET A 118 -3.98 20.23 -16.94
C MET A 118 -3.71 20.32 -15.43
N GLN A 119 -4.47 21.07 -14.68
CA GLN A 119 -4.31 21.16 -13.23
C GLN A 119 -5.65 21.01 -12.51
N PRO A 120 -6.43 19.94 -12.79
CA PRO A 120 -7.72 19.76 -12.15
C PRO A 120 -7.55 19.44 -10.67
N GLU A 121 -8.07 20.29 -9.80
CA GLU A 121 -8.15 20.07 -8.35
C GLU A 121 -9.41 19.30 -7.96
N GLN A 122 -10.37 19.20 -8.88
CA GLN A 122 -11.56 18.36 -8.79
C GLN A 122 -11.57 17.37 -9.97
N PRO A 123 -12.24 16.23 -9.85
CA PRO A 123 -12.37 15.29 -10.95
C PRO A 123 -12.95 15.96 -12.19
N VAL A 124 -12.27 15.82 -13.32
CA VAL A 124 -12.70 16.32 -14.62
C VAL A 124 -12.84 15.13 -15.55
N ASP A 125 -14.01 15.00 -16.15
CA ASP A 125 -14.30 13.95 -17.09
C ASP A 125 -13.61 14.17 -18.42
N ALA A 126 -13.25 13.08 -19.10
CA ALA A 126 -12.64 13.12 -20.41
C ALA A 126 -13.53 13.85 -21.42
N PRO A 127 -13.04 14.91 -22.06
CA PRO A 127 -13.80 15.60 -23.10
C PRO A 127 -14.01 14.68 -24.32
N ALA A 128 -15.00 15.04 -25.14
CA ALA A 128 -15.26 14.29 -26.37
C ALA A 128 -14.03 14.23 -27.27
N GLY A 129 -13.64 13.02 -27.66
CA GLY A 129 -12.44 12.75 -28.47
C GLY A 129 -11.16 12.51 -27.67
N ALA A 130 -11.18 12.70 -26.35
CA ALA A 130 -10.06 12.29 -25.52
C ALA A 130 -9.99 10.76 -25.40
N ARG A 131 -8.78 10.25 -25.19
CA ARG A 131 -8.51 8.82 -25.03
C ARG A 131 -7.36 8.60 -24.06
N LEU A 132 -7.52 7.62 -23.20
CA LEU A 132 -6.46 7.08 -22.35
C LEU A 132 -6.02 5.74 -22.96
N GLU A 133 -4.73 5.59 -23.10
CA GLU A 133 -4.11 4.34 -23.57
C GLU A 133 -2.97 3.92 -22.66
N VAL A 134 -2.80 2.60 -22.47
CA VAL A 134 -1.75 2.02 -21.63
C VAL A 134 -1.05 0.91 -22.40
N TRP A 135 0.28 0.90 -22.37
CA TRP A 135 1.13 -0.14 -22.96
C TRP A 135 2.10 -0.69 -21.94
N ARG A 136 2.51 -1.95 -22.11
CA ARG A 136 3.73 -2.47 -21.51
C ARG A 136 4.92 -1.97 -22.34
N ILE A 137 5.94 -1.46 -21.69
CA ILE A 137 7.16 -0.98 -22.35
C ILE A 137 8.40 -1.53 -21.67
N ASP A 138 9.49 -1.63 -22.44
CA ASP A 138 10.81 -1.89 -21.85
C ASP A 138 11.34 -0.61 -21.20
N PRO A 139 11.81 -0.64 -19.96
CA PRO A 139 12.46 0.51 -19.32
C PRO A 139 13.61 1.11 -20.14
N ALA A 140 14.29 0.30 -20.95
CA ALA A 140 15.42 0.72 -21.80
C ALA A 140 14.97 1.40 -23.10
N ASP A 141 13.67 1.41 -23.43
CA ASP A 141 13.18 2.07 -24.65
C ASP A 141 13.58 3.54 -24.68
N ALA A 142 14.25 3.93 -25.76
CA ALA A 142 14.71 5.30 -25.97
C ALA A 142 13.56 6.28 -26.24
N GLN A 143 12.45 5.79 -26.79
CA GLN A 143 11.26 6.61 -27.00
C GLN A 143 10.44 6.68 -25.70
N PRO A 144 9.96 7.86 -25.29
CA PRO A 144 9.25 7.98 -24.03
C PRO A 144 7.95 7.17 -24.00
N ASN A 145 7.17 7.19 -25.06
CA ASN A 145 5.91 6.46 -25.16
C ASN A 145 5.65 5.98 -26.61
N PRO A 146 4.95 4.85 -26.77
CA PRO A 146 4.43 4.45 -28.07
C PRO A 146 3.53 5.52 -28.70
N ALA A 147 3.41 5.50 -30.02
CA ALA A 147 2.46 6.35 -30.73
C ALA A 147 1.01 6.02 -30.34
N PRO A 148 0.09 6.98 -30.19
CA PRO A 148 -1.33 6.67 -30.00
C PRO A 148 -1.84 5.74 -31.08
N GLY A 149 -2.59 4.71 -30.66
CA GLY A 149 -3.09 3.68 -31.55
C GLY A 149 -2.01 2.71 -32.06
N ALA A 150 -0.77 2.75 -31.52
CA ALA A 150 0.24 1.76 -31.83
C ALA A 150 -0.22 0.35 -31.46
N GLU A 151 0.31 -0.64 -32.18
CA GLU A 151 0.05 -2.05 -31.84
C GLU A 151 0.53 -2.37 -30.42
N GLY A 152 -0.12 -3.34 -29.76
CA GLY A 152 0.24 -3.77 -28.43
C GLY A 152 -0.35 -2.93 -27.30
N VAL A 153 -1.34 -2.07 -27.59
CA VAL A 153 -2.08 -1.37 -26.55
C VAL A 153 -2.72 -2.39 -25.58
N LEU A 154 -2.38 -2.26 -24.30
CA LEU A 154 -2.92 -3.11 -23.24
C LEU A 154 -4.36 -2.70 -22.88
N PHE A 155 -4.59 -1.40 -22.81
CA PHE A 155 -5.87 -0.82 -22.44
C PHE A 155 -6.10 0.47 -23.21
N SER A 156 -7.33 0.69 -23.65
CA SER A 156 -7.74 1.95 -24.28
C SER A 156 -9.17 2.29 -23.88
N SER A 157 -9.37 3.52 -23.40
CA SER A 157 -10.70 3.98 -22.99
C SER A 157 -10.95 5.42 -23.44
N PRO A 158 -12.13 5.72 -24.01
CA PRO A 158 -12.59 7.08 -24.25
C PRO A 158 -13.30 7.69 -23.04
N THR A 159 -13.58 6.88 -22.02
CA THR A 159 -14.33 7.29 -20.82
C THR A 159 -13.47 7.13 -19.58
N PHE A 160 -13.04 8.25 -19.00
CA PHE A 160 -12.26 8.32 -17.79
C PHE A 160 -12.39 9.70 -17.17
N SER A 161 -11.99 9.86 -15.93
CA SER A 161 -11.80 11.19 -15.35
C SER A 161 -10.41 11.31 -14.72
N LEU A 162 -9.91 12.54 -14.67
CA LEU A 162 -8.62 12.88 -14.10
C LEU A 162 -8.76 13.87 -12.98
N VAL A 163 -7.92 13.74 -11.95
CA VAL A 163 -7.76 14.73 -10.90
C VAL A 163 -6.31 14.73 -10.44
N ASN A 164 -5.78 15.90 -10.13
CA ASN A 164 -4.52 15.98 -9.41
C ASN A 164 -4.72 15.55 -7.96
N SER A 165 -3.74 14.90 -7.41
CA SER A 165 -3.80 14.36 -6.04
C SER A 165 -2.60 14.78 -5.22
N GLY A 166 -2.73 14.71 -3.92
CA GLY A 166 -1.74 15.12 -2.95
C GLY A 166 -2.22 16.31 -2.12
N ASN A 167 -1.37 16.78 -1.25
CA ASN A 167 -1.61 17.97 -0.43
C ASN A 167 -0.62 19.09 -0.84
N ARG A 168 0.65 18.95 -0.46
CA ARG A 168 1.71 19.89 -0.88
C ARG A 168 1.99 19.81 -2.38
N THR A 169 1.90 18.62 -2.94
CA THR A 169 2.16 18.34 -4.37
C THR A 169 1.17 19.01 -5.33
N LEU A 170 0.03 19.51 -4.85
CA LEU A 170 -0.87 20.34 -5.67
C LEU A 170 -0.26 21.71 -6.04
N ARG A 171 0.81 22.14 -5.37
CA ARG A 171 1.46 23.44 -5.56
C ARG A 171 2.78 23.36 -6.31
N VAL A 172 3.15 22.18 -6.81
CA VAL A 172 4.41 21.96 -7.51
C VAL A 172 4.17 21.68 -8.99
N PRO A 173 5.17 21.90 -9.85
CA PRO A 173 5.04 21.71 -11.29
C PRO A 173 4.66 20.28 -11.68
N LYS A 174 5.35 19.26 -11.15
CA LYS A 174 5.05 17.84 -11.40
C LYS A 174 4.07 17.34 -10.35
N ARG A 175 2.81 17.17 -10.74
CA ARG A 175 1.71 16.76 -9.84
C ARG A 175 1.41 15.28 -9.98
N SER A 176 0.99 14.67 -8.87
CA SER A 176 0.42 13.31 -8.90
C SER A 176 -0.97 13.32 -9.54
N TRP A 177 -1.33 12.20 -10.17
CA TRP A 177 -2.60 12.04 -10.87
C TRP A 177 -3.38 10.85 -10.33
N LYS A 178 -4.69 11.02 -10.25
CA LYS A 178 -5.64 9.92 -10.11
C LYS A 178 -6.45 9.83 -11.38
N VAL A 179 -6.49 8.65 -11.94
CA VAL A 179 -7.31 8.30 -13.09
C VAL A 179 -8.47 7.44 -12.60
N ASN A 180 -9.69 7.85 -12.84
CA ASN A 180 -10.86 7.01 -12.64
C ASN A 180 -11.30 6.45 -13.99
N LEU A 181 -11.27 5.13 -14.11
CA LEU A 181 -11.60 4.40 -15.35
C LEU A 181 -13.10 4.10 -15.46
N GLU A 182 -13.85 4.19 -14.37
CA GLU A 182 -15.31 3.98 -14.31
C GLU A 182 -16.09 5.30 -14.34
N ALA A 183 -15.53 6.37 -14.90
CA ALA A 183 -16.24 7.62 -15.06
C ALA A 183 -17.52 7.41 -15.90
N HIS A 184 -18.61 8.02 -15.47
CA HIS A 184 -19.93 7.91 -16.10
C HIS A 184 -20.56 6.50 -16.15
N GLY A 185 -20.22 5.65 -15.18
CA GLY A 185 -20.76 4.28 -15.13
C GLY A 185 -20.26 3.37 -16.26
N ALA A 186 -19.23 3.80 -17.00
CA ALA A 186 -18.55 2.94 -17.95
C ALA A 186 -17.83 1.82 -17.21
N ASP A 187 -17.97 0.59 -17.70
CA ASP A 187 -17.27 -0.59 -17.18
C ASP A 187 -15.82 -0.58 -17.70
N GLY A 188 -15.09 0.48 -17.33
CA GLY A 188 -13.70 0.68 -17.69
C GLY A 188 -12.79 0.20 -16.57
N ARG A 189 -12.25 -1.02 -16.73
CA ARG A 189 -11.29 -1.56 -15.74
C ARG A 189 -10.03 -2.04 -16.43
N LEU A 190 -8.91 -1.65 -15.91
CA LEU A 190 -7.62 -2.20 -16.29
C LEU A 190 -7.26 -3.29 -15.28
N VAL A 191 -7.29 -4.54 -15.71
CA VAL A 191 -6.96 -5.72 -14.87
C VAL A 191 -7.75 -5.71 -13.54
N GLY A 192 -9.05 -5.44 -13.60
CA GLY A 192 -9.92 -5.34 -12.42
C GLY A 192 -9.84 -4.01 -11.66
N MET A 193 -8.84 -3.18 -11.93
CA MET A 193 -8.70 -1.87 -11.27
C MET A 193 -9.60 -0.83 -11.94
N SER A 194 -10.37 -0.13 -11.14
CA SER A 194 -11.17 1.02 -11.58
C SER A 194 -10.42 2.35 -11.49
N ARG A 195 -9.24 2.35 -10.86
CA ARG A 195 -8.45 3.56 -10.61
C ARG A 195 -6.97 3.28 -10.73
N LEU A 196 -6.25 4.27 -11.28
CA LEU A 196 -4.78 4.30 -11.30
C LEU A 196 -4.30 5.50 -10.49
N ASN A 197 -3.31 5.28 -9.63
CA ASN A 197 -2.60 6.36 -8.95
C ASN A 197 -1.21 6.50 -9.57
N LEU A 198 -0.95 7.66 -10.16
CA LEU A 198 0.34 8.03 -10.73
C LEU A 198 0.99 9.07 -9.81
N LYS A 199 1.85 8.61 -8.91
CA LYS A 199 2.51 9.49 -7.93
C LYS A 199 3.75 10.14 -8.55
N ALA A 200 3.90 11.44 -8.33
CA ALA A 200 4.98 12.25 -8.89
C ALA A 200 6.34 12.02 -8.24
N MET A 201 6.41 11.29 -7.12
CA MET A 201 7.63 11.07 -6.33
C MET A 201 8.33 12.41 -5.99
N PHE A 202 7.55 13.37 -5.54
CA PHE A 202 7.96 14.77 -5.39
C PHE A 202 9.20 14.96 -4.52
N ASN A 203 9.31 14.21 -3.43
CA ASN A 203 10.41 14.35 -2.47
C ASN A 203 11.56 13.38 -2.75
N ASP A 204 11.42 12.47 -3.73
CA ASP A 204 12.40 11.41 -3.98
C ASP A 204 13.22 11.66 -5.26
N PRO A 205 14.41 12.27 -5.17
CA PRO A 205 15.29 12.42 -6.32
C PRO A 205 15.72 11.08 -6.94
N ALA A 206 15.87 10.03 -6.13
CA ALA A 206 16.23 8.70 -6.63
C ALA A 206 15.09 8.00 -7.35
N GLN A 207 13.85 8.40 -7.08
CA GLN A 207 12.63 7.78 -7.60
C GLN A 207 12.52 6.26 -7.31
N MET A 208 13.16 5.80 -6.24
CA MET A 208 13.25 4.38 -5.85
C MET A 208 12.85 4.11 -4.38
N ARG A 209 12.75 5.17 -3.54
CA ARG A 209 12.54 5.00 -2.09
C ARG A 209 11.26 4.29 -1.76
N GLU A 210 10.19 4.66 -2.45
CA GLU A 210 8.89 4.04 -2.22
C GLU A 210 8.91 2.56 -2.64
N THR A 211 9.50 2.23 -3.79
CA THR A 211 9.67 0.84 -4.25
C THR A 211 10.44 -0.02 -3.24
N LEU A 212 11.57 0.50 -2.73
CA LEU A 212 12.37 -0.21 -1.72
C LEU A 212 11.61 -0.40 -0.41
N SER A 213 10.81 0.59 0.00
CA SER A 213 9.96 0.48 1.19
C SER A 213 8.89 -0.61 1.02
N TRP A 214 8.20 -0.63 -0.13
CA TRP A 214 7.20 -1.65 -0.43
C TRP A 214 7.79 -3.07 -0.50
N ALA A 215 8.97 -3.22 -1.08
CA ALA A 215 9.66 -4.51 -1.08
C ALA A 215 9.98 -5.03 0.33
N LEU A 216 10.35 -4.14 1.25
CA LEU A 216 10.58 -4.50 2.65
C LEU A 216 9.28 -4.86 3.39
N PHE A 217 8.16 -4.19 3.10
CA PHE A 217 6.86 -4.56 3.65
C PHE A 217 6.41 -5.92 3.13
N ASP A 218 6.56 -6.18 1.85
CA ASP A 218 6.23 -7.47 1.26
C ASP A 218 7.07 -8.60 1.88
N ALA A 219 8.38 -8.44 1.94
CA ALA A 219 9.29 -9.38 2.60
C ALA A 219 8.96 -9.59 4.10
N SER A 220 8.29 -8.65 4.73
CA SER A 220 7.82 -8.73 6.11
C SER A 220 6.41 -9.29 6.25
N GLY A 221 5.72 -9.64 5.15
CA GLY A 221 4.33 -10.07 5.18
C GLY A 221 3.37 -9.00 5.73
N VAL A 222 3.65 -7.74 5.45
CA VAL A 222 2.75 -6.61 5.73
C VAL A 222 1.92 -6.35 4.47
N PRO A 223 0.59 -6.25 4.56
CA PRO A 223 -0.23 -5.92 3.40
C PRO A 223 0.22 -4.59 2.80
N ALA A 224 0.76 -4.63 1.61
CA ALA A 224 1.35 -3.48 0.93
C ALA A 224 0.75 -3.31 -0.47
N CYS A 225 0.69 -2.08 -0.96
CA CYS A 225 0.21 -1.81 -2.30
C CYS A 225 1.16 -2.40 -3.34
N ARG A 226 0.62 -3.09 -4.33
CA ARG A 226 1.36 -3.44 -5.53
C ARG A 226 1.69 -2.20 -6.32
N HIS A 227 2.81 -2.24 -7.01
CA HIS A 227 3.31 -1.05 -7.70
C HIS A 227 4.18 -1.40 -8.91
N SER A 228 4.30 -0.45 -9.79
CA SER A 228 5.20 -0.44 -10.92
C SER A 228 5.56 1.01 -11.25
N TYR A 229 6.19 1.25 -12.39
CA TYR A 229 6.44 2.58 -12.90
C TYR A 229 5.63 2.86 -14.15
N ALA A 230 5.36 4.13 -14.40
CA ALA A 230 4.71 4.58 -15.61
C ALA A 230 5.37 5.83 -16.18
N ARG A 231 5.59 5.84 -17.48
CA ARG A 231 5.89 7.04 -18.25
C ARG A 231 4.58 7.69 -18.66
N LEU A 232 4.32 8.90 -18.18
CA LEU A 232 3.08 9.61 -18.47
C LEU A 232 3.30 10.65 -19.58
N ALA A 233 2.43 10.64 -20.56
CA ALA A 233 2.40 11.65 -21.61
C ALA A 233 0.98 12.17 -21.87
N PHE A 234 0.89 13.45 -22.26
CA PHE A 234 -0.35 14.09 -22.72
C PHE A 234 -0.10 14.68 -24.10
N ASP A 235 -0.94 14.34 -25.07
CA ASP A 235 -0.83 14.86 -26.45
C ASP A 235 0.61 14.89 -26.96
N TRP A 236 1.34 13.77 -26.83
CA TRP A 236 2.73 13.60 -27.23
C TRP A 236 3.78 14.31 -26.38
N ARG A 237 3.37 14.95 -25.32
CA ARG A 237 4.30 15.58 -24.37
C ARG A 237 4.59 14.63 -23.22
N TYR A 238 5.83 14.23 -23.10
CA TYR A 238 6.29 13.45 -21.97
C TYR A 238 6.26 14.32 -20.69
N LEU A 239 5.50 13.91 -19.68
CA LEU A 239 5.43 14.57 -18.39
C LEU A 239 6.45 14.05 -17.40
N GLY A 240 6.89 12.82 -17.58
CA GLY A 240 7.89 12.22 -16.71
C GLY A 240 7.59 10.80 -16.27
N LEU A 241 8.49 10.31 -15.41
CA LEU A 241 8.35 9.04 -14.71
C LEU A 241 7.45 9.20 -13.49
N PHE A 242 6.48 8.32 -13.35
CA PHE A 242 5.56 8.28 -12.22
C PHE A 242 5.62 6.92 -11.54
N PHE A 243 5.39 6.90 -10.24
CA PHE A 243 5.17 5.68 -9.49
C PHE A 243 3.71 5.28 -9.63
N LEU A 244 3.48 4.14 -10.29
CA LEU A 244 2.15 3.58 -10.49
C LEU A 244 1.82 2.66 -9.33
N VAL A 245 0.88 3.05 -8.49
CA VAL A 245 0.55 2.32 -7.26
C VAL A 245 -0.91 1.93 -7.20
N GLN A 246 -1.17 0.71 -6.72
CA GLN A 246 -2.52 0.19 -6.49
C GLN A 246 -3.31 1.11 -5.56
N GLN A 247 -4.58 1.34 -5.87
CA GLN A 247 -5.47 2.06 -4.96
C GLN A 247 -5.85 1.16 -3.79
N VAL A 248 -5.79 1.70 -2.58
CA VAL A 248 -6.38 1.03 -1.41
C VAL A 248 -7.89 1.22 -1.45
N ASP A 249 -8.58 0.24 -2.01
CA ASP A 249 -10.04 0.17 -2.19
C ASP A 249 -10.53 -1.27 -2.05
N LYS A 250 -11.77 -1.54 -2.46
CA LYS A 250 -12.35 -2.89 -2.36
C LYS A 250 -11.56 -3.95 -3.16
N ALA A 251 -10.95 -3.58 -4.29
CA ALA A 251 -10.12 -4.52 -5.05
C ALA A 251 -8.87 -4.91 -4.25
N PHE A 252 -8.18 -3.92 -3.69
CA PHE A 252 -7.06 -4.17 -2.77
C PHE A 252 -7.47 -5.04 -1.58
N LEU A 253 -8.62 -4.71 -0.94
CA LEU A 253 -9.10 -5.47 0.21
C LEU A 253 -9.44 -6.92 -0.17
N SER A 254 -10.09 -7.11 -1.31
CA SER A 254 -10.38 -8.45 -1.82
C SER A 254 -9.12 -9.27 -2.05
N ASP A 255 -8.09 -8.66 -2.64
CA ASP A 255 -6.80 -9.31 -2.92
C ASP A 255 -6.05 -9.70 -1.62
N HIS A 256 -5.93 -8.76 -0.70
CA HIS A 256 -5.12 -8.94 0.51
C HIS A 256 -5.84 -9.66 1.65
N PHE A 257 -7.18 -9.65 1.65
CA PHE A 257 -8.00 -10.26 2.71
C PHE A 257 -8.90 -11.38 2.18
N GLY A 258 -8.52 -11.96 1.04
CA GLY A 258 -9.12 -13.17 0.49
C GLY A 258 -10.61 -13.05 0.20
N GLY A 259 -10.99 -11.99 -0.49
CA GLY A 259 -12.39 -11.71 -0.82
C GLY A 259 -13.18 -11.04 0.30
N ASN A 260 -12.59 -10.84 1.48
CA ASN A 260 -13.24 -10.11 2.57
C ASN A 260 -13.05 -8.60 2.39
N ASP A 261 -13.88 -7.98 1.58
CA ASP A 261 -13.88 -6.57 1.23
C ASP A 261 -15.06 -5.77 1.81
N LYS A 262 -15.83 -6.38 2.73
CA LYS A 262 -17.10 -5.83 3.25
C LYS A 262 -16.92 -4.96 4.48
N GLY A 263 -15.76 -5.02 5.13
CA GLY A 263 -15.48 -4.30 6.36
C GLY A 263 -15.26 -2.79 6.18
N ASN A 264 -15.05 -2.10 7.28
CA ASN A 264 -14.78 -0.67 7.30
C ASN A 264 -13.32 -0.38 7.02
N LEU A 265 -13.05 0.40 5.99
CA LEU A 265 -11.74 0.94 5.65
C LEU A 265 -11.67 2.41 6.04
N TYR A 266 -10.78 2.74 6.94
CA TYR A 266 -10.54 4.10 7.41
C TYR A 266 -9.22 4.63 6.86
N LYS A 267 -9.26 5.78 6.18
CA LYS A 267 -8.05 6.51 5.78
C LYS A 267 -7.69 7.54 6.85
N ALA A 268 -6.49 7.47 7.37
CA ALA A 268 -5.95 8.46 8.29
C ALA A 268 -5.61 9.78 7.58
N ALA A 269 -5.90 10.88 8.24
CA ALA A 269 -5.67 12.23 7.74
C ALA A 269 -5.30 13.18 8.89
N CYS A 270 -4.70 14.30 8.54
CA CYS A 270 -4.60 15.46 9.42
C CYS A 270 -5.67 16.49 9.04
N ALA A 271 -6.32 17.05 10.03
CA ALA A 271 -7.33 18.08 9.91
C ALA A 271 -7.03 19.23 10.87
N ASP A 272 -7.84 20.30 10.86
CA ASP A 272 -7.65 21.45 11.76
C ASP A 272 -7.64 21.08 13.25
N ILE A 273 -8.33 19.99 13.61
CA ILE A 273 -8.43 19.45 14.97
C ILE A 273 -7.23 18.58 15.39
N GLY A 274 -6.32 18.29 14.48
CA GLY A 274 -5.13 17.43 14.66
C GLY A 274 -5.05 16.31 13.65
N CYS A 275 -4.21 15.32 13.95
CA CYS A 275 -3.96 14.16 13.10
C CYS A 275 -4.57 12.88 13.70
N ALA A 276 -4.57 11.81 12.93
CA ALA A 276 -5.11 10.49 13.28
C ALA A 276 -4.19 9.73 14.25
N THR A 277 -4.14 10.15 15.52
CA THR A 277 -3.20 9.66 16.54
C THR A 277 -3.63 8.35 17.20
N LEU A 278 -4.90 7.97 17.15
CA LEU A 278 -5.50 6.87 17.91
C LEU A 278 -5.44 7.06 19.45
N GLU A 279 -5.23 8.28 19.92
CA GLU A 279 -5.35 8.58 21.35
C GLU A 279 -6.79 8.38 21.82
N HIS A 280 -6.95 7.77 22.98
CA HIS A 280 -8.25 7.76 23.64
C HIS A 280 -8.58 9.18 24.12
N ARG A 281 -9.73 9.67 23.75
CA ARG A 281 -10.24 11.00 24.11
C ARG A 281 -11.65 10.88 24.65
N VAL A 282 -11.91 11.61 25.72
CA VAL A 282 -13.25 11.70 26.30
C VAL A 282 -13.88 12.98 25.75
N GLY A 283 -15.02 12.84 25.09
CA GLY A 283 -15.80 13.99 24.58
C GLY A 283 -16.64 14.67 25.68
N ASP A 284 -17.25 15.80 25.35
CA ASP A 284 -18.11 16.57 26.26
C ASP A 284 -19.33 15.77 26.75
N GLY A 285 -19.75 14.74 26.00
CA GLY A 285 -20.85 13.84 26.33
C GLY A 285 -20.45 12.59 27.13
N GLY A 286 -19.17 12.47 27.51
CA GLY A 286 -18.63 11.30 28.19
C GLY A 286 -17.67 10.47 27.31
N ASP A 287 -17.29 9.30 27.81
CA ASP A 287 -16.36 8.42 27.11
C ASP A 287 -17.04 7.67 25.95
N ASP A 288 -16.83 8.18 24.74
CA ASP A 288 -17.26 7.56 23.48
C ASP A 288 -16.10 6.93 22.69
N GLY A 289 -14.94 6.73 23.32
CA GLY A 289 -13.72 6.24 22.67
C GLY A 289 -13.06 7.23 21.72
N GLY A 290 -13.42 8.51 21.81
CA GLY A 290 -12.93 9.58 20.93
C GLY A 290 -13.72 9.68 19.62
N ARG A 291 -14.86 9.01 19.50
CA ARG A 291 -15.70 9.03 18.30
C ARG A 291 -16.07 10.43 17.86
N GLN A 292 -16.44 11.32 18.81
CA GLN A 292 -16.71 12.71 18.53
C GLN A 292 -15.53 13.41 17.86
N TYR A 293 -14.33 13.13 18.30
CA TYR A 293 -13.10 13.69 17.74
C TYR A 293 -12.78 13.13 16.35
N TYR A 294 -12.99 11.82 16.14
CA TYR A 294 -12.58 11.16 14.90
C TYR A 294 -13.62 11.27 13.78
N ARG A 295 -14.90 11.28 14.11
CA ARG A 295 -16.02 11.27 13.17
C ARG A 295 -16.63 12.64 12.92
N ASP A 296 -16.84 13.41 14.00
CA ASP A 296 -17.67 14.59 13.93
C ASP A 296 -16.94 15.76 13.26
N GLY A 297 -17.70 16.52 12.48
CA GLY A 297 -17.24 17.60 11.63
C GLY A 297 -17.50 17.34 10.13
N PRO A 298 -17.28 18.34 9.28
CA PRO A 298 -17.33 18.16 7.83
C PRO A 298 -16.39 17.02 7.38
N ALA A 299 -16.75 16.31 6.31
CA ALA A 299 -15.99 15.15 5.84
C ALA A 299 -14.52 15.47 5.52
N ASP A 300 -14.23 16.70 5.10
CA ASP A 300 -12.89 17.24 4.84
C ASP A 300 -12.08 17.58 6.09
N ARG A 301 -12.71 17.56 7.26
CA ARG A 301 -12.08 17.87 8.56
C ARG A 301 -11.95 16.67 9.50
N ARG A 302 -12.38 15.49 9.06
CA ARG A 302 -12.27 14.26 9.87
C ARG A 302 -10.85 13.73 9.85
N THR A 303 -10.36 13.27 10.98
CA THR A 303 -9.04 12.60 11.07
C THR A 303 -9.08 11.16 10.57
N TYR A 304 -10.26 10.53 10.53
CA TYR A 304 -10.50 9.23 9.91
C TYR A 304 -11.63 9.33 8.89
N LEU A 305 -11.27 9.11 7.62
CA LEU A 305 -12.22 9.11 6.52
C LEU A 305 -12.61 7.67 6.20
N LEU A 306 -13.87 7.32 6.40
CA LEU A 306 -14.40 6.03 5.96
C LEU A 306 -14.38 5.98 4.43
N LYS A 307 -13.87 4.87 3.85
CA LYS A 307 -13.68 4.64 2.40
C LYS A 307 -14.50 3.49 1.84
N THR A 308 -15.12 2.75 2.71
CA THR A 308 -16.14 1.72 2.40
C THR A 308 -17.33 1.96 3.30
N ASN A 309 -18.51 1.45 2.94
CA ASN A 309 -19.72 1.53 3.77
C ASN A 309 -20.12 2.96 4.19
N GLU A 310 -19.73 3.98 3.41
CA GLU A 310 -19.95 5.39 3.74
C GLU A 310 -21.45 5.71 3.89
N GLU A 311 -22.31 5.04 3.12
CA GLU A 311 -23.77 5.23 3.11
C GLU A 311 -24.52 4.21 3.98
N ASP A 312 -23.85 3.16 4.46
CA ASP A 312 -24.45 2.15 5.34
C ASP A 312 -24.52 2.67 6.77
N ARG A 313 -25.73 3.03 7.21
CA ARG A 313 -25.96 3.60 8.54
C ARG A 313 -25.63 2.63 9.69
N ALA A 314 -25.69 1.31 9.45
CA ALA A 314 -25.36 0.31 10.45
C ALA A 314 -23.85 0.14 10.59
N ALA A 315 -23.09 0.36 9.53
CA ALA A 315 -21.65 0.25 9.49
C ALA A 315 -20.92 1.57 9.76
N ASN A 316 -21.51 2.71 9.35
CA ASN A 316 -20.93 4.05 9.47
C ASN A 316 -21.19 4.69 10.85
N THR A 317 -20.98 3.95 11.92
CA THR A 317 -21.14 4.44 13.29
C THR A 317 -19.83 4.84 13.95
N TYR A 318 -18.72 4.35 13.47
CA TYR A 318 -17.38 4.44 14.08
C TYR A 318 -17.28 3.74 15.46
N ASP A 319 -18.25 2.90 15.82
CA ASP A 319 -18.23 2.15 17.08
C ASP A 319 -17.09 1.14 17.11
N ASP A 320 -16.78 0.53 15.97
CA ASP A 320 -15.66 -0.37 15.78
C ASP A 320 -14.31 0.35 16.00
N LEU A 321 -14.13 1.54 15.42
CA LEU A 321 -12.94 2.36 15.62
C LEU A 321 -12.82 2.82 17.08
N ALA A 322 -13.93 3.22 17.72
CA ALA A 322 -13.95 3.59 19.12
C ALA A 322 -13.56 2.41 20.04
N ALA A 323 -14.05 1.20 19.74
CA ALA A 323 -13.66 -0.01 20.46
C ALA A 323 -12.16 -0.31 20.30
N PHE A 324 -11.64 -0.17 19.08
CA PHE A 324 -10.21 -0.32 18.79
C PHE A 324 -9.36 0.69 19.58
N VAL A 325 -9.72 1.97 19.55
CA VAL A 325 -9.02 3.03 20.30
C VAL A 325 -9.01 2.72 21.80
N ARG A 326 -10.13 2.29 22.40
CA ARG A 326 -10.18 1.90 23.81
C ARG A 326 -9.21 0.75 24.12
N ALA A 327 -9.22 -0.28 23.31
CA ALA A 327 -8.40 -1.47 23.53
C ALA A 327 -6.90 -1.15 23.52
N ILE A 328 -6.42 -0.43 22.50
CA ILE A 328 -4.99 -0.07 22.37
C ILE A 328 -4.52 0.97 23.40
N ASN A 329 -5.45 1.66 24.05
CA ASN A 329 -5.17 2.57 25.15
C ASN A 329 -5.38 1.93 26.54
N GLY A 330 -5.73 0.66 26.60
CA GLY A 330 -5.89 -0.10 27.86
C GLY A 330 -7.08 0.35 28.71
N VAL A 331 -8.09 1.01 28.10
CA VAL A 331 -9.21 1.59 28.82
C VAL A 331 -10.07 0.51 29.48
N GLY A 332 -10.24 0.62 30.79
CA GLY A 332 -11.05 -0.30 31.58
C GLY A 332 -10.38 -1.64 31.90
N LEU A 333 -9.09 -1.80 31.62
CA LEU A 333 -8.34 -3.01 31.97
C LEU A 333 -7.93 -3.04 33.44
N PRO A 334 -7.73 -4.22 34.01
CA PRO A 334 -7.15 -4.38 35.34
C PRO A 334 -5.77 -3.72 35.43
N GLY A 335 -5.51 -3.00 36.52
CA GLY A 335 -4.24 -2.30 36.75
C GLY A 335 -4.32 -0.79 36.46
N GLY A 336 -5.41 -0.32 35.87
CA GLY A 336 -5.63 1.10 35.57
C GLY A 336 -4.90 1.61 34.34
N ASP A 337 -5.00 2.92 34.11
CA ASP A 337 -4.39 3.59 32.97
C ASP A 337 -2.86 3.45 33.00
N GLY A 338 -2.28 3.01 31.88
CA GLY A 338 -0.83 2.85 31.74
C GLY A 338 -0.26 1.47 32.09
N ALA A 339 -1.09 0.51 32.53
CA ALA A 339 -0.67 -0.86 32.79
C ALA A 339 -0.54 -1.68 31.50
N PHE A 340 0.37 -1.29 30.60
CA PHE A 340 0.53 -1.92 29.28
C PHE A 340 1.37 -3.20 29.33
N ASP A 341 2.24 -3.40 30.31
CA ASP A 341 3.05 -4.61 30.44
C ASP A 341 2.29 -5.71 31.22
N THR A 342 1.15 -6.12 30.68
CA THR A 342 0.26 -7.12 31.28
C THR A 342 -0.33 -8.04 30.21
N ASP A 343 -0.65 -9.29 30.59
CA ASP A 343 -1.37 -10.23 29.74
C ASP A 343 -2.75 -9.69 29.34
N ALA A 344 -3.44 -9.01 30.25
CA ALA A 344 -4.76 -8.43 29.97
C ALA A 344 -4.71 -7.39 28.86
N PHE A 345 -3.66 -6.55 28.81
CA PHE A 345 -3.47 -5.60 27.71
C PHE A 345 -3.14 -6.32 26.42
N ARG A 346 -2.21 -7.28 26.43
CA ARG A 346 -1.85 -8.08 25.28
C ARG A 346 -3.08 -8.76 24.67
N GLU A 347 -3.86 -9.49 25.48
CA GLU A 347 -5.07 -10.18 25.04
C GLU A 347 -6.14 -9.23 24.48
N SER A 348 -6.30 -8.04 25.09
CA SER A 348 -7.20 -7.00 24.59
C SER A 348 -6.80 -6.54 23.18
N VAL A 349 -5.51 -6.29 22.97
CA VAL A 349 -4.99 -5.87 21.66
C VAL A 349 -5.11 -6.99 20.62
N GLU A 350 -4.66 -8.20 20.94
CA GLU A 350 -4.75 -9.38 20.03
C GLU A 350 -6.21 -9.74 19.70
N GLY A 351 -7.12 -9.43 20.61
CA GLY A 351 -8.55 -9.61 20.41
C GLY A 351 -9.14 -8.72 19.33
N ILE A 352 -8.53 -7.59 19.01
CA ILE A 352 -9.12 -6.54 18.17
C ILE A 352 -8.26 -6.13 16.97
N MET A 353 -6.99 -6.55 16.91
CA MET A 353 -6.12 -6.20 15.79
C MET A 353 -5.09 -7.28 15.46
N ASN A 354 -4.57 -7.22 14.25
CA ASN A 354 -3.40 -7.97 13.81
C ASN A 354 -2.13 -7.27 14.34
N ALA A 355 -1.83 -7.46 15.64
CA ALA A 355 -0.68 -6.86 16.29
C ALA A 355 0.66 -7.28 15.65
N PRO A 356 0.89 -8.56 15.27
CA PRO A 356 2.10 -8.96 14.58
C PRO A 356 2.34 -8.21 13.27
N ALA A 357 1.32 -8.03 12.43
CA ALA A 357 1.47 -7.26 11.19
C ALA A 357 1.86 -5.80 11.45
N PHE A 358 1.26 -5.18 12.47
CA PHE A 358 1.64 -3.82 12.88
C PHE A 358 3.09 -3.74 13.40
N LEU A 359 3.52 -4.69 14.22
CA LEU A 359 4.89 -4.70 14.77
C LEU A 359 5.94 -4.92 13.66
N ARG A 360 5.62 -5.75 12.66
CA ARG A 360 6.47 -5.90 11.47
C ARG A 360 6.52 -4.61 10.65
N TRP A 361 5.38 -3.98 10.42
CA TRP A 361 5.32 -2.67 9.80
C TRP A 361 6.19 -1.64 10.56
N ALA A 362 6.07 -1.58 11.89
CA ALA A 362 6.84 -0.66 12.72
C ALA A 362 8.36 -0.93 12.60
N GLY A 363 8.77 -2.21 12.53
CA GLY A 363 10.15 -2.60 12.33
C GLY A 363 10.71 -2.12 10.98
N VAL A 364 9.98 -2.31 9.90
CA VAL A 364 10.35 -1.76 8.59
C VAL A 364 10.40 -0.23 8.65
N ASN A 365 9.34 0.39 9.16
CA ASN A 365 9.19 1.84 9.21
C ASN A 365 10.35 2.53 9.96
N VAL A 366 10.76 1.97 11.10
CA VAL A 366 11.87 2.51 11.88
C VAL A 366 13.20 2.39 11.14
N LEU A 367 13.41 1.32 10.38
CA LEU A 367 14.64 1.09 9.62
C LEU A 367 14.72 1.98 8.39
N VAL A 368 13.65 2.13 7.62
CA VAL A 368 13.66 3.04 6.45
C VAL A 368 13.61 4.52 6.85
N GLY A 369 13.41 4.82 8.15
CA GLY A 369 13.38 6.18 8.65
C GLY A 369 12.23 7.01 8.10
N SER A 370 11.09 6.38 7.77
CA SER A 370 9.94 7.10 7.25
C SER A 370 9.21 7.81 8.37
N TRP A 371 9.07 9.12 8.22
CA TRP A 371 8.50 10.00 9.24
C TRP A 371 7.10 10.52 8.90
N ASP A 372 6.77 10.63 7.60
CA ASP A 372 5.51 11.22 7.14
C ASP A 372 4.34 10.23 7.22
N ASN A 373 4.19 9.61 8.35
CA ASN A 373 3.16 8.61 8.66
C ASN A 373 2.87 8.60 10.17
N TYR A 374 2.28 7.51 10.66
CA TYR A 374 1.86 7.37 12.05
C TYR A 374 2.94 7.74 13.09
N PHE A 375 4.23 7.59 12.76
CA PHE A 375 5.31 7.86 13.72
C PHE A 375 5.53 9.35 14.02
N ALA A 376 5.39 10.25 13.05
CA ALA A 376 5.65 11.68 13.27
C ALA A 376 4.49 12.60 12.84
N THR A 377 3.86 12.29 11.72
CA THR A 377 2.68 13.01 11.21
C THR A 377 1.53 12.04 11.05
N PRO A 378 0.80 11.65 12.12
CA PRO A 378 -0.18 10.57 12.09
C PRO A 378 -1.24 10.70 10.98
N ALA A 379 -0.81 10.38 9.77
CA ALA A 379 -1.52 10.34 8.49
C ALA A 379 -0.86 9.28 7.62
N ASN A 380 -1.19 9.21 6.34
CA ASN A 380 -0.55 8.30 5.37
C ASN A 380 -0.58 6.83 5.79
N TYR A 381 -1.71 6.39 6.31
CA TYR A 381 -2.00 4.99 6.57
C TYR A 381 -3.50 4.74 6.48
N TYR A 382 -3.85 3.46 6.44
CA TYR A 382 -5.24 3.04 6.55
C TYR A 382 -5.37 2.02 7.69
N LEU A 383 -6.59 1.92 8.21
CA LEU A 383 -7.02 0.86 9.11
C LEU A 383 -8.16 0.10 8.45
N TYR A 384 -8.00 -1.19 8.28
CA TYR A 384 -9.05 -2.04 7.76
C TYR A 384 -9.61 -2.94 8.87
N ASN A 385 -10.89 -2.79 9.15
CA ASN A 385 -11.63 -3.68 10.04
C ASN A 385 -12.30 -4.77 9.21
N SER A 386 -11.65 -5.93 9.10
CA SER A 386 -12.19 -7.10 8.39
C SER A 386 -13.22 -7.88 9.22
N GLY A 387 -13.32 -7.59 10.53
CA GLY A 387 -13.92 -8.49 11.49
C GLY A 387 -13.09 -9.78 11.69
N ARG A 388 -13.28 -10.43 12.83
CA ARG A 388 -12.54 -11.67 13.11
C ARG A 388 -13.15 -12.82 12.32
N LYS A 389 -12.33 -13.57 11.59
CA LYS A 389 -12.68 -14.77 10.80
C LYS A 389 -13.71 -14.55 9.68
N GLY A 390 -13.63 -13.42 8.96
CA GLY A 390 -14.35 -13.25 7.70
C GLY A 390 -15.86 -13.13 7.80
N ALA A 391 -16.41 -12.89 8.99
CA ALA A 391 -17.84 -12.68 9.17
C ALA A 391 -18.19 -11.22 8.85
N ALA A 392 -18.42 -10.91 7.58
CA ALA A 392 -18.72 -9.56 7.09
C ALA A 392 -19.89 -8.87 7.82
N ALA A 393 -20.84 -9.61 8.38
CA ALA A 393 -21.96 -9.04 9.12
C ALA A 393 -21.62 -8.60 10.55
N ASP A 394 -20.53 -9.11 11.12
CA ASP A 394 -20.17 -8.92 12.53
C ASP A 394 -19.00 -7.95 12.74
N PHE A 395 -18.42 -7.36 11.68
CA PHE A 395 -17.20 -6.57 11.82
C PHE A 395 -17.36 -5.31 12.70
N VAL A 396 -18.55 -4.75 12.82
CA VAL A 396 -18.81 -3.64 13.73
C VAL A 396 -18.85 -4.08 15.19
N SER A 397 -19.50 -5.23 15.47
CA SER A 397 -19.65 -5.76 16.83
C SER A 397 -18.46 -6.60 17.30
N LYS A 398 -17.70 -7.18 16.37
CA LYS A 398 -16.50 -8.00 16.62
C LYS A 398 -15.34 -7.51 15.76
N PRO A 399 -14.88 -6.27 15.99
CA PRO A 399 -13.87 -5.67 15.13
C PRO A 399 -12.54 -6.40 15.20
N TYR A 400 -11.85 -6.45 14.04
CA TYR A 400 -10.48 -6.92 13.94
C TYR A 400 -9.73 -6.10 12.90
N PHE A 401 -8.84 -5.25 13.36
CA PHE A 401 -8.16 -4.26 12.54
C PHE A 401 -6.81 -4.71 12.03
N THR A 402 -6.50 -4.36 10.79
CA THR A 402 -5.16 -4.44 10.20
C THR A 402 -4.71 -3.04 9.80
N PHE A 403 -3.48 -2.71 10.15
CA PHE A 403 -2.82 -1.47 9.76
C PHE A 403 -2.25 -1.63 8.36
N LEU A 404 -2.50 -0.66 7.47
CA LEU A 404 -2.05 -0.67 6.08
C LEU A 404 -1.18 0.56 5.80
N PRO A 405 0.05 0.40 5.33
CA PRO A 405 0.94 1.50 4.98
C PRO A 405 0.47 2.25 3.73
N TRP A 406 0.84 3.53 3.66
CA TRP A 406 0.61 4.38 2.50
C TRP A 406 1.64 5.50 2.42
N ASP A 407 2.12 5.84 1.19
CA ASP A 407 2.90 7.05 0.89
C ASP A 407 4.31 7.05 1.50
N TYR A 408 5.24 6.29 0.91
CA TYR A 408 6.58 6.05 1.44
C TYR A 408 7.69 6.80 0.69
N ASP A 409 7.39 7.87 -0.04
CA ASP A 409 8.40 8.70 -0.71
C ASP A 409 9.30 9.46 0.28
N ASN A 410 8.82 9.72 1.51
CA ASN A 410 9.57 10.36 2.59
C ASN A 410 10.30 9.32 3.48
N SER A 411 11.16 8.50 2.87
CA SER A 411 11.95 7.47 3.54
C SER A 411 13.42 7.54 3.14
N PHE A 412 14.26 6.67 3.70
CA PHE A 412 15.68 6.56 3.37
C PHE A 412 16.44 7.90 3.36
N GLY A 413 16.19 8.74 4.38
CA GLY A 413 16.98 9.96 4.62
C GLY A 413 16.46 11.22 3.95
N ILE A 414 15.18 11.28 3.58
CA ILE A 414 14.53 12.57 3.29
C ILE A 414 14.26 13.29 4.61
N ASP A 415 14.89 14.43 4.83
CA ASP A 415 14.81 15.14 6.11
C ASP A 415 14.58 16.65 5.92
N TYR A 416 13.39 17.10 6.27
CA TYR A 416 12.99 18.52 6.24
C TYR A 416 13.30 19.26 7.56
N PHE A 417 13.71 18.54 8.61
CA PHE A 417 13.63 19.06 9.98
C PHE A 417 14.98 19.02 10.71
N GLY A 418 16.01 18.45 10.08
CA GLY A 418 17.30 18.24 10.73
C GLY A 418 17.24 17.19 11.84
N THR A 419 16.32 16.22 11.71
CA THR A 419 16.14 15.15 12.68
C THR A 419 17.23 14.08 12.60
N GLN A 420 17.83 13.93 11.41
CA GLN A 420 18.81 12.88 11.12
C GLN A 420 18.25 11.47 11.38
N TRP A 421 17.24 11.10 10.57
CA TRP A 421 16.48 9.85 10.73
C TRP A 421 17.32 8.57 10.77
N GLN A 422 18.51 8.57 10.19
CA GLN A 422 19.47 7.46 10.29
C GLN A 422 19.91 7.18 11.74
N TYR A 423 19.74 8.13 12.65
CA TYR A 423 20.07 7.98 14.08
C TYR A 423 18.85 7.83 14.97
N ALA A 424 17.64 7.82 14.43
CA ALA A 424 16.42 7.70 15.22
C ALA A 424 16.44 6.45 16.11
N ASP A 425 15.88 6.59 17.31
CA ASP A 425 15.83 5.51 18.28
C ASP A 425 14.90 4.37 17.83
N LEU A 426 15.24 3.13 18.13
CA LEU A 426 14.44 1.97 17.75
C LEU A 426 13.13 1.86 18.55
N LEU A 427 13.09 2.33 19.77
CA LEU A 427 11.91 2.26 20.65
C LEU A 427 11.29 3.63 20.94
N ASP A 428 12.10 4.68 21.10
CA ASP A 428 11.62 6.01 21.48
C ASP A 428 11.55 6.98 20.27
N TRP A 429 10.68 6.67 19.33
CA TRP A 429 10.38 7.56 18.20
C TRP A 429 9.84 8.94 18.63
N PRO A 430 8.98 9.06 19.65
CA PRO A 430 8.55 10.38 20.14
C PRO A 430 9.71 11.30 20.51
N ALA A 431 10.78 10.78 21.10
CA ALA A 431 11.98 11.57 21.35
C ALA A 431 12.68 11.99 20.05
N SER A 432 12.82 11.07 19.09
CA SER A 432 13.40 11.34 17.77
C SER A 432 12.58 12.37 16.98
N THR A 433 11.27 12.38 17.10
CA THR A 433 10.38 13.33 16.42
C THR A 433 10.22 14.67 17.15
N ALA A 434 10.76 14.83 18.35
CA ALA A 434 10.57 16.03 19.16
C ALA A 434 11.09 17.32 18.47
N ALA A 435 12.17 17.23 17.69
CA ALA A 435 12.70 18.36 16.93
C ALA A 435 11.71 18.79 15.82
N TYR A 436 11.13 17.81 15.12
CA TYR A 436 10.10 18.02 14.13
C TYR A 436 8.89 18.74 14.71
N LEU A 437 8.36 18.23 15.83
CA LEU A 437 7.18 18.78 16.48
C LEU A 437 7.40 20.22 16.92
N ARG A 438 8.59 20.53 17.47
CA ARG A 438 8.95 21.91 17.84
C ARG A 438 9.00 22.85 16.65
N LYS A 439 9.62 22.43 15.55
CA LYS A 439 9.73 23.23 14.33
C LYS A 439 8.37 23.56 13.70
N ASN A 440 7.42 22.63 13.79
CA ASN A 440 6.06 22.81 13.26
C ASN A 440 5.09 23.48 14.23
N GLY A 441 5.59 24.08 15.31
CA GLY A 441 4.79 24.88 16.24
C GLY A 441 3.84 24.06 17.11
N SER A 442 4.03 22.75 17.21
CA SER A 442 3.27 21.93 18.15
C SER A 442 3.56 22.37 19.57
N LYS A 443 2.51 22.77 20.29
CA LYS A 443 2.58 23.09 21.72
C LYS A 443 2.75 21.83 22.57
N SER A 444 2.47 20.66 22.00
CA SER A 444 2.73 19.35 22.59
C SER A 444 4.16 18.94 22.32
N ALA A 445 4.95 18.76 23.35
CA ALA A 445 6.34 18.34 23.23
C ALA A 445 6.49 16.90 22.66
N ARG A 446 5.42 16.12 22.62
CA ARG A 446 5.37 14.75 22.09
C ARG A 446 3.99 14.48 21.52
N SER A 447 3.90 13.99 20.29
CA SER A 447 2.69 13.33 19.81
C SER A 447 2.53 12.02 20.55
N ARG A 448 1.33 11.74 21.03
CA ARG A 448 1.02 10.39 21.49
C ARG A 448 0.71 9.52 20.28
N ILE A 449 1.36 8.39 20.21
CA ILE A 449 1.17 7.37 19.17
C ILE A 449 0.96 6.01 19.85
N PRO A 450 -0.24 5.77 20.41
CA PRO A 450 -0.53 4.64 21.31
C PRO A 450 -0.15 3.27 20.73
N LEU A 451 -0.35 3.05 19.43
CA LEU A 451 0.04 1.78 18.80
C LEU A 451 1.55 1.50 18.94
N VAL A 452 2.39 2.52 18.87
CA VAL A 452 3.84 2.34 19.07
C VAL A 452 4.16 2.32 20.56
N THR A 453 3.79 3.38 21.29
CA THR A 453 4.23 3.57 22.68
C THR A 453 3.66 2.53 23.61
N ASN A 454 2.38 2.18 23.48
CA ASN A 454 1.72 1.26 24.39
C ASN A 454 2.03 -0.20 24.05
N LEU A 455 2.06 -0.55 22.76
CA LEU A 455 2.42 -1.92 22.38
C LEU A 455 3.89 -2.23 22.73
N LEU A 456 4.81 -1.31 22.44
CA LEU A 456 6.23 -1.53 22.79
C LEU A 456 6.53 -1.42 24.28
N ALA A 457 5.61 -0.89 25.11
CA ALA A 457 5.68 -1.01 26.55
C ALA A 457 5.41 -2.44 27.03
N ASN A 458 4.62 -3.23 26.29
CA ASN A 458 4.38 -4.64 26.59
C ASN A 458 5.62 -5.48 26.25
N HIS A 459 6.01 -6.37 27.16
CA HIS A 459 7.21 -7.20 27.02
C HIS A 459 7.14 -8.07 25.75
N ASP A 460 6.05 -8.79 25.54
CA ASP A 460 5.92 -9.76 24.46
C ASP A 460 5.91 -9.08 23.08
N PHE A 461 5.16 -7.99 22.95
CA PHE A 461 5.14 -7.19 21.71
C PHE A 461 6.50 -6.56 21.42
N ARG A 462 7.20 -6.07 22.44
CA ARG A 462 8.55 -5.52 22.30
C ARG A 462 9.55 -6.59 21.86
N GLN A 463 9.50 -7.80 22.43
CA GLN A 463 10.39 -8.90 22.01
C GLN A 463 10.14 -9.26 20.55
N TYR A 464 8.89 -9.44 20.15
CA TYR A 464 8.54 -9.72 18.76
C TYR A 464 9.04 -8.65 17.79
N TYR A 465 8.84 -7.38 18.14
CA TYR A 465 9.33 -6.24 17.37
C TYR A 465 10.86 -6.25 17.22
N LEU A 466 11.59 -6.44 18.31
CA LEU A 466 13.06 -6.48 18.29
C LEU A 466 13.58 -7.69 17.48
N ASP A 467 12.93 -8.86 17.59
CA ASP A 467 13.30 -10.03 16.80
C ASP A 467 13.10 -9.78 15.30
N HIS A 468 12.01 -9.09 14.92
CA HIS A 468 11.76 -8.72 13.54
C HIS A 468 12.77 -7.68 13.02
N VAL A 469 13.08 -6.65 13.81
CA VAL A 469 14.13 -5.67 13.47
C VAL A 469 15.48 -6.37 13.24
N GLU A 470 15.84 -7.29 14.13
CA GLU A 470 17.08 -8.07 14.02
C GLU A 470 17.09 -8.90 12.72
N HIS A 471 15.99 -9.61 12.44
CA HIS A 471 15.83 -10.37 11.21
C HIS A 471 15.99 -9.49 9.95
N LEU A 472 15.36 -8.32 9.92
CA LEU A 472 15.50 -7.40 8.79
C LEU A 472 16.96 -6.93 8.59
N LEU A 473 17.65 -6.60 9.68
CA LEU A 473 19.06 -6.20 9.62
C LEU A 473 19.96 -7.34 9.10
N ASP A 474 19.62 -8.59 9.41
CA ASP A 474 20.37 -9.75 8.94
C ASP A 474 20.11 -10.08 7.47
N THR A 475 18.91 -9.81 6.96
CA THR A 475 18.45 -10.32 5.66
C THR A 475 18.18 -9.23 4.63
N HIS A 476 17.23 -8.35 4.86
CA HIS A 476 16.65 -7.47 3.84
C HIS A 476 17.12 -6.02 3.96
N PHE A 477 17.36 -5.53 5.19
CA PHE A 477 17.79 -4.16 5.43
C PHE A 477 19.27 -4.10 5.82
N ASN A 478 20.14 -4.34 4.88
CA ASN A 478 21.59 -4.15 5.03
C ASN A 478 22.17 -3.54 3.74
N PRO A 479 23.39 -2.96 3.80
CA PRO A 479 23.97 -2.27 2.65
C PRO A 479 24.06 -3.13 1.40
N LYS A 480 24.38 -4.42 1.55
CA LYS A 480 24.47 -5.33 0.42
C LYS A 480 23.11 -5.62 -0.20
N ALA A 481 22.12 -5.99 0.59
CA ALA A 481 20.79 -6.34 0.11
C ALA A 481 20.12 -5.17 -0.64
N ILE A 482 20.24 -3.96 -0.11
CA ILE A 482 19.67 -2.77 -0.77
C ILE A 482 20.47 -2.38 -2.02
N THR A 483 21.81 -2.47 -1.99
CA THR A 483 22.63 -2.20 -3.17
C THR A 483 22.35 -3.20 -4.30
N ASP A 484 22.15 -4.47 -3.98
CA ASP A 484 21.79 -5.49 -4.96
C ASP A 484 20.42 -5.21 -5.61
N GLN A 485 19.44 -4.70 -4.84
CA GLN A 485 18.12 -4.32 -5.38
C GLN A 485 18.20 -3.07 -6.28
N ILE A 486 19.01 -2.09 -5.91
CA ILE A 486 19.26 -0.90 -6.75
C ILE A 486 19.96 -1.34 -8.03
N GLY A 487 20.88 -2.29 -7.95
CA GLY A 487 21.70 -2.81 -9.03
C GLY A 487 23.11 -2.21 -8.98
N PRO A 488 24.14 -3.07 -8.75
CA PRO A 488 25.53 -2.63 -8.61
C PRO A 488 26.15 -2.10 -9.90
N ASP A 489 25.63 -2.57 -11.04
CA ASP A 489 26.15 -2.23 -12.37
C ASP A 489 25.05 -1.62 -13.24
N PRO A 490 25.41 -0.68 -14.16
CA PRO A 490 24.49 -0.23 -15.19
C PRO A 490 23.98 -1.45 -15.99
N GLY A 491 22.68 -1.63 -16.01
CA GLY A 491 22.01 -2.73 -16.73
C GLY A 491 21.18 -3.67 -15.85
N THR A 492 21.21 -3.50 -14.52
CA THR A 492 20.45 -4.38 -13.61
C THR A 492 19.73 -3.61 -12.51
N GLY A 493 18.64 -4.17 -12.01
CA GLY A 493 17.91 -3.66 -10.85
C GLY A 493 17.06 -2.41 -11.08
N LEU A 494 16.71 -1.75 -9.98
CA LEU A 494 15.83 -0.58 -10.00
C LEU A 494 16.42 0.62 -10.73
N TRP A 495 17.73 0.79 -10.67
CA TRP A 495 18.40 1.90 -11.35
C TRP A 495 18.14 1.86 -12.86
N GLU A 496 18.27 0.70 -13.47
CA GLU A 496 17.99 0.57 -14.91
C GLU A 496 16.52 0.79 -15.26
N ARG A 497 15.61 0.42 -14.35
CA ARG A 497 14.19 0.71 -14.54
C ARG A 497 13.88 2.21 -14.56
N VAL A 498 14.53 2.99 -13.71
CA VAL A 498 14.17 4.42 -13.53
C VAL A 498 15.00 5.37 -14.34
N ARG A 499 16.32 5.10 -14.56
CA ARG A 499 17.26 6.11 -15.07
C ARG A 499 16.89 6.68 -16.44
N HIS A 500 16.53 5.83 -17.39
CA HIS A 500 16.18 6.30 -18.73
C HIS A 500 14.98 7.23 -18.69
N ALA A 501 13.91 6.82 -18.03
CA ALA A 501 12.69 7.61 -17.92
C ALA A 501 12.91 8.89 -17.10
N ALA A 502 13.67 8.82 -16.02
CA ALA A 502 13.99 9.98 -15.19
C ALA A 502 14.89 10.98 -15.97
N TYR A 503 15.84 10.48 -16.77
CA TYR A 503 16.72 11.34 -17.57
C TYR A 503 15.99 11.99 -18.74
N LEU A 504 15.01 11.31 -19.34
CA LEU A 504 14.15 11.89 -20.37
C LEU A 504 13.32 13.07 -19.85
N GLU A 505 12.95 13.10 -18.58
CA GLU A 505 12.31 14.28 -17.97
C GLU A 505 13.15 15.54 -18.13
N ALA A 506 14.47 15.38 -18.08
CA ALA A 506 15.42 16.48 -18.21
C ALA A 506 15.41 17.15 -19.56
N GLU A 507 15.13 16.38 -20.59
CA GLU A 507 15.22 16.77 -21.99
C GLU A 507 13.84 17.11 -22.56
N SER A 508 12.77 16.76 -21.85
CA SER A 508 11.40 17.02 -22.29
C SER A 508 11.12 18.52 -22.36
N PRO A 509 10.63 19.03 -23.49
CA PRO A 509 10.27 20.44 -23.60
C PRO A 509 9.12 20.74 -22.65
N THR A 510 9.45 21.34 -21.53
CA THR A 510 8.49 21.71 -20.50
C THR A 510 7.69 22.94 -20.95
N GLY A 511 6.41 22.77 -21.15
CA GLY A 511 5.53 23.93 -21.22
C GLY A 511 5.33 24.49 -19.81
N PRO A 512 5.22 25.81 -19.67
CA PRO A 512 5.17 26.47 -18.36
C PRO A 512 4.04 26.03 -17.44
N ALA A 513 3.09 25.26 -17.94
CA ALA A 513 1.91 24.85 -17.18
C ALA A 513 1.99 23.43 -16.57
N PHE A 514 2.95 22.57 -16.93
CA PHE A 514 2.80 21.14 -16.65
C PHE A 514 3.94 20.46 -15.96
N THR A 515 5.16 20.85 -16.29
CA THR A 515 6.33 20.15 -15.85
C THR A 515 7.43 21.15 -15.61
N GLY A 516 7.69 21.45 -14.37
CA GLY A 516 9.04 21.78 -13.98
C GLY A 516 9.77 20.46 -13.82
N ARG A 517 10.91 20.32 -14.45
CA ARG A 517 11.86 19.28 -14.10
C ARG A 517 12.09 19.33 -12.59
N GLN A 518 11.78 18.23 -11.90
CA GLN A 518 11.89 18.19 -10.45
C GLN A 518 13.36 18.06 -10.02
N PHE A 519 14.11 17.16 -10.67
CA PHE A 519 15.47 16.79 -10.28
C PHE A 519 16.41 16.82 -11.48
N THR A 520 17.65 17.20 -11.27
CA THR A 520 18.72 17.09 -12.28
C THR A 520 19.16 15.63 -12.41
N ASN A 521 19.78 15.26 -13.55
CA ASN A 521 20.33 13.92 -13.72
C ASN A 521 21.38 13.60 -12.64
N ASP A 522 22.17 14.61 -12.24
CA ASP A 522 23.13 14.46 -11.14
C ASP A 522 22.43 14.16 -9.81
N GLU A 523 21.35 14.86 -9.48
CA GLU A 523 20.56 14.58 -8.26
C GLU A 523 19.96 13.19 -8.29
N VAL A 524 19.39 12.73 -9.41
CA VAL A 524 18.85 11.38 -9.57
C VAL A 524 19.95 10.34 -9.33
N TYR A 525 21.10 10.49 -9.97
CA TYR A 525 22.23 9.59 -9.80
C TYR A 525 22.76 9.58 -8.36
N ARG A 526 23.04 10.75 -7.79
CA ARG A 526 23.60 10.88 -6.45
C ARG A 526 22.67 10.37 -5.37
N ALA A 527 21.37 10.61 -5.50
CA ALA A 527 20.38 10.14 -4.52
C ALA A 527 20.28 8.61 -4.47
N GLY A 528 20.56 7.91 -5.56
CA GLY A 528 20.57 6.46 -5.61
C GLY A 528 21.92 5.84 -5.26
N TYR A 529 22.96 6.25 -5.98
CA TYR A 529 24.25 5.56 -5.99
C TYR A 529 25.34 6.19 -5.17
N GLN A 530 25.43 7.53 -5.14
CA GLN A 530 26.52 8.19 -4.43
C GLN A 530 26.24 8.32 -2.94
N GLN A 531 27.22 8.01 -2.15
CA GLN A 531 27.23 8.20 -0.70
C GLN A 531 27.44 9.70 -0.37
N SER A 532 26.60 10.57 -0.90
CA SER A 532 26.73 12.01 -0.70
C SER A 532 25.39 12.63 -0.34
N GLU A 533 25.46 13.65 0.47
CA GLU A 533 24.32 14.46 0.83
C GLU A 533 23.92 15.39 -0.30
N LEU A 534 22.63 15.58 -0.47
CA LEU A 534 22.03 16.53 -1.39
C LEU A 534 21.13 17.49 -0.64
N TRP A 535 21.00 18.69 -1.16
CA TRP A 535 19.93 19.61 -0.75
C TRP A 535 18.93 19.74 -1.89
N HIS A 536 17.67 19.49 -1.58
CA HIS A 536 16.57 19.66 -2.52
C HIS A 536 15.51 20.58 -1.90
N GLY A 537 15.43 21.81 -2.37
CA GLY A 537 14.56 22.81 -1.74
C GLY A 537 14.94 23.02 -0.27
N GLU A 538 14.02 22.72 0.63
CA GLU A 538 14.23 22.79 2.08
C GLU A 538 14.67 21.45 2.71
N ALA A 539 14.66 20.36 1.92
CA ALA A 539 15.01 19.04 2.40
C ALA A 539 16.49 18.74 2.27
N HIS A 540 17.05 18.16 3.30
CA HIS A 540 18.29 17.40 3.21
C HIS A 540 17.96 16.00 2.71
N VAL A 541 18.65 15.54 1.68
CA VAL A 541 18.43 14.23 1.06
C VAL A 541 19.70 13.42 1.13
N GLU A 542 19.70 12.38 1.94
CA GLU A 542 20.80 11.43 2.01
C GLU A 542 20.74 10.46 0.82
N GLY A 543 21.90 10.06 0.28
CA GLY A 543 21.93 8.97 -0.70
C GLY A 543 21.45 7.66 -0.08
N ILE A 544 20.62 6.89 -0.81
CA ILE A 544 19.96 5.69 -0.24
C ILE A 544 21.00 4.73 0.36
N VAL A 545 22.04 4.39 -0.39
CA VAL A 545 23.08 3.44 0.08
C VAL A 545 23.80 3.97 1.33
N ASN A 546 24.09 5.27 1.37
CA ASN A 546 24.72 5.89 2.54
C ASN A 546 23.81 5.91 3.75
N PHE A 547 22.54 6.25 3.56
CA PHE A 547 21.53 6.17 4.62
C PHE A 547 21.46 4.77 5.21
N VAL A 548 21.33 3.74 4.36
CA VAL A 548 21.21 2.34 4.81
C VAL A 548 22.46 1.91 5.59
N ARG A 549 23.65 2.27 5.14
CA ARG A 549 24.90 1.97 5.87
C ARG A 549 24.89 2.58 7.27
N MET A 550 24.63 3.88 7.38
CA MET A 550 24.60 4.56 8.67
C MET A 550 23.47 4.03 9.56
N ARG A 551 22.28 3.83 8.99
CA ARG A 551 21.12 3.33 9.73
C ARG A 551 21.32 1.91 10.23
N HIS A 552 21.85 1.03 9.39
CA HIS A 552 22.15 -0.36 9.74
C HIS A 552 23.13 -0.42 10.92
N ASP A 553 24.27 0.29 10.83
CA ASP A 553 25.28 0.29 11.88
C ASP A 553 24.68 0.82 13.19
N ARG A 554 23.95 1.92 13.13
CA ARG A 554 23.32 2.52 14.30
C ARG A 554 22.23 1.64 14.90
N ALA A 555 21.40 1.01 14.07
CA ALA A 555 20.36 0.09 14.55
C ALA A 555 20.97 -1.14 15.23
N ARG A 556 22.07 -1.69 14.72
CA ARG A 556 22.83 -2.77 15.38
C ARG A 556 23.34 -2.38 16.76
N GLU A 557 23.94 -1.20 16.89
CA GLU A 557 24.41 -0.68 18.19
C GLU A 557 23.26 -0.53 19.19
N GLN A 558 22.14 0.04 18.75
CA GLN A 558 20.96 0.22 19.60
C GLN A 558 20.35 -1.14 19.97
N LEU A 559 20.22 -2.05 19.04
CA LEU A 559 19.68 -3.39 19.26
C LEU A 559 20.51 -4.17 20.30
N ALA A 560 21.83 -4.11 20.20
CA ALA A 560 22.71 -4.76 21.17
C ALA A 560 22.49 -4.23 22.61
N LYS A 561 22.30 -2.91 22.77
CA LYS A 561 21.96 -2.30 24.07
C LYS A 561 20.58 -2.74 24.55
N LEU A 562 19.58 -2.72 23.65
CA LEU A 562 18.23 -3.13 23.99
C LEU A 562 18.15 -4.62 24.36
N ARG A 563 18.93 -5.49 23.72
CA ARG A 563 19.00 -6.91 24.08
C ARG A 563 19.67 -7.14 25.45
N ALA A 564 20.59 -6.27 25.87
CA ALA A 564 21.15 -6.32 27.22
C ALA A 564 20.13 -5.83 28.28
N GLU A 565 19.32 -4.84 27.95
CA GLU A 565 18.28 -4.30 28.82
C GLU A 565 17.02 -5.20 28.86
N TYR A 566 16.63 -5.74 27.70
CA TYR A 566 15.46 -6.60 27.50
C TYR A 566 15.91 -7.96 26.94
N PRO A 567 16.51 -8.83 27.76
CA PRO A 567 16.97 -10.13 27.28
C PRO A 567 15.79 -10.99 26.81
N ARG A 568 16.04 -11.84 25.82
CA ARG A 568 15.06 -12.85 25.41
C ARG A 568 14.70 -13.70 26.63
N GLY A 569 13.43 -13.73 27.01
CA GLY A 569 12.96 -14.49 28.16
C GLY A 569 13.28 -15.97 28.02
N ALA A 570 13.62 -16.63 29.15
CA ALA A 570 13.82 -18.08 29.20
C ALA A 570 12.51 -18.88 28.97
N SER A 571 11.35 -18.27 29.05
CA SER A 571 10.09 -18.84 28.61
C SER A 571 10.04 -18.72 27.09
N GLY A 572 10.28 -19.84 26.40
CA GLY A 572 10.08 -19.96 24.96
C GLY A 572 8.61 -19.85 24.53
N ALA A 573 7.92 -18.85 25.01
CA ALA A 573 6.76 -18.29 24.36
C ALA A 573 7.27 -17.55 23.11
N SER A 574 7.79 -18.37 22.16
CA SER A 574 7.80 -17.92 20.81
C SER A 574 6.35 -17.52 20.51
N PHE A 575 6.13 -16.39 19.90
CA PHE A 575 4.90 -16.00 19.23
C PHE A 575 4.60 -16.98 18.07
N THR A 576 4.70 -18.28 18.34
CA THR A 576 4.32 -19.38 17.44
C THR A 576 2.84 -19.70 17.54
N GLY A 577 2.11 -19.00 18.42
CA GLY A 577 0.67 -18.98 18.45
C GLY A 577 0.17 -18.03 17.38
N VAL A 578 -0.09 -18.59 16.20
CA VAL A 578 -0.82 -17.93 15.11
C VAL A 578 -0.07 -16.74 14.49
N MET A 579 1.05 -17.00 13.85
CA MET A 579 1.29 -16.33 12.60
C MET A 579 0.19 -16.81 11.64
N GLU A 580 -0.97 -16.18 11.65
CA GLU A 580 -1.75 -16.12 10.43
C GLU A 580 -0.84 -15.38 9.45
N ALA A 581 -0.05 -16.17 8.72
CA ALA A 581 0.53 -15.70 7.50
C ALA A 581 -0.66 -15.17 6.71
N LEU A 582 -0.77 -13.86 6.57
CA LEU A 582 -1.52 -13.32 5.45
C LEU A 582 -0.95 -14.05 4.25
N PRO A 583 -1.77 -14.59 3.35
CA PRO A 583 -1.30 -15.41 2.25
C PRO A 583 -0.14 -14.70 1.58
N GLY A 584 1.02 -15.33 1.62
CA GLY A 584 2.26 -14.75 1.12
C GLY A 584 2.09 -14.47 -0.35
N HIS A 585 2.26 -13.24 -0.71
CA HIS A 585 2.52 -12.86 -2.08
C HIS A 585 3.93 -13.37 -2.40
N ARG A 586 4.04 -14.27 -3.36
CA ARG A 586 5.28 -14.59 -4.05
C ARG A 586 5.39 -13.76 -5.31
#